data_098f1c4445c34261b23d63e8bf8e8a9b
#
_entry.id   098f1c4445c34261b23d63e8bf8e8a9b
#
_cell.length_a   1.000
_cell.length_b   1.000
_cell.length_c   1.000
_cell.angle_alpha   90.00
_cell.angle_beta   90.00
_cell.angle_gamma   90.00
#
_symmetry.space_group_name_H-M   'P 1'
#
loop_
_entity.id
_entity.type
_entity.pdbx_description
1 polymer ?
#
loop_
_entity_poly.entity_id
_entity_poly.type
_entity_poly.pdbx_seq_one_letter_code
_entity_poly.pdbx_strand_id
1 'polypeptide(L)'
;MILVWFRRDLRTLDHTALKAALDTGQPVVACFVATPEQWQEHHMAPMQADLIARRLEHVHQELTELNIPLLYKEVPRFNDCTKVICDWADKLNAMAVMVNINYEVNEVELDRKVSQALDNRGVEFHAFHDKCVHAPTTVLNKQGEYFKVFTPFKRAWLQKFSLPTVSKPQKQNELPSEQLAAVKQDGFDADFTFSYPRESSEAWCVSTNDILKQLRTFARERSDGYQMKRDFPAIDGTSQLSPYLAIGALSPRQCIARLYAENPQPDLSEGKATWLSEIIWREFYQHLLVFEPKLVKGRGFIDWEDKIQWSYDEQAFECWKMGTTGYPIVDAAMRQLNQTGWMHNRLRMIVASFLTKDLHIDWRWGEEYFMSKLVDGDFAANNGGWQWSASTGCDGQPYFRIFNPISQGEKFDSDGQFVRHWVPEIKSVPNKFVHKPWTWEGFSLLEYHKPMVDHKVEREITLRLFKSAKE
;
A
#
# COMPACT_ATOMS: atom_id res chain seq x y z
N MET A 1 1.86 1.88 33.95
CA MET A 1 2.42 1.21 32.77
C MET A 1 1.72 1.73 31.52
N ILE A 2 2.40 1.79 30.36
CA ILE A 2 1.80 2.20 29.08
C ILE A 2 1.77 1.00 28.16
N LEU A 3 0.64 0.71 27.53
CA LEU A 3 0.48 -0.32 26.51
C LEU A 3 0.54 0.33 25.12
N VAL A 4 1.49 -0.06 24.28
CA VAL A 4 1.63 0.42 22.90
C VAL A 4 1.12 -0.66 21.95
N TRP A 5 0.03 -0.38 21.24
CA TRP A 5 -0.60 -1.35 20.35
C TRP A 5 -0.13 -1.14 18.91
N PHE A 6 0.76 -2.06 18.47
CA PHE A 6 1.26 -2.13 17.10
C PHE A 6 0.21 -2.73 16.16
N ARG A 7 0.13 -2.19 14.95
CA ARG A 7 -0.77 -2.66 13.88
C ARG A 7 -0.05 -2.64 12.52
N ARG A 8 -0.36 -1.69 11.63
CA ARG A 8 0.36 -1.45 10.37
C ARG A 8 1.45 -0.39 10.52
N ASP A 9 2.25 -0.52 11.54
CA ASP A 9 3.35 0.38 11.93
C ASP A 9 4.53 -0.40 12.51
N LEU A 10 4.87 -1.52 11.84
CA LEU A 10 5.78 -2.55 12.31
C LEU A 10 7.24 -2.09 12.27
N ARG A 11 7.60 -1.16 13.15
CA ARG A 11 8.96 -0.64 13.34
C ARG A 11 9.14 -0.06 14.72
N THR A 12 10.38 0.03 15.19
CA THR A 12 10.74 0.72 16.44
C THR A 12 11.30 2.12 16.18
N LEU A 13 11.99 2.33 15.05
CA LEU A 13 12.51 3.63 14.64
C LEU A 13 11.40 4.53 14.08
N ASP A 14 11.38 5.80 14.51
CA ASP A 14 10.41 6.80 14.03
C ASP A 14 8.95 6.38 14.23
N HIS A 15 8.66 5.72 15.35
CA HIS A 15 7.32 5.27 15.72
C HIS A 15 6.70 6.23 16.73
N THR A 16 5.68 6.96 16.31
CA THR A 16 5.14 8.10 17.08
C THR A 16 4.58 7.67 18.42
N ALA A 17 3.71 6.65 18.46
CA ALA A 17 3.12 6.17 19.70
C ALA A 17 4.17 5.56 20.66
N LEU A 18 5.14 4.78 20.14
CA LEU A 18 6.21 4.22 20.97
C LEU A 18 7.09 5.30 21.59
N LYS A 19 7.44 6.32 20.78
CA LYS A 19 8.20 7.48 21.29
C LYS A 19 7.42 8.20 22.39
N ALA A 20 6.15 8.51 22.15
CA ALA A 20 5.30 9.18 23.14
C ALA A 20 5.21 8.38 24.44
N ALA A 21 5.07 7.05 24.35
CA ALA A 21 5.04 6.17 25.52
C ALA A 21 6.35 6.21 26.31
N LEU A 22 7.49 6.09 25.64
CA LEU A 22 8.82 6.13 26.27
C LEU A 22 9.13 7.50 26.90
N ASP A 23 8.70 8.58 26.28
CA ASP A 23 8.88 9.96 26.77
C ASP A 23 8.14 10.20 28.11
N THR A 24 7.15 9.37 28.47
CA THR A 24 6.47 9.46 29.79
C THR A 24 7.35 9.04 30.94
N GLY A 25 8.43 8.29 30.69
CA GLY A 25 9.26 7.66 31.71
C GLY A 25 8.59 6.48 32.44
N GLN A 26 7.36 6.10 32.04
CA GLN A 26 6.65 4.96 32.59
C GLN A 26 7.08 3.66 31.89
N PRO A 27 7.00 2.51 32.56
CA PRO A 27 7.23 1.22 31.92
C PRO A 27 6.31 1.00 30.74
N VAL A 28 6.86 0.56 29.61
CA VAL A 28 6.16 0.32 28.34
C VAL A 28 6.10 -1.18 28.04
N VAL A 29 4.95 -1.65 27.59
CA VAL A 29 4.72 -2.98 27.03
C VAL A 29 4.12 -2.79 25.64
N ALA A 30 4.64 -3.49 24.66
CA ALA A 30 4.08 -3.53 23.32
C ALA A 30 3.05 -4.66 23.18
N CYS A 31 2.09 -4.51 22.28
CA CYS A 31 1.20 -5.62 21.94
C CYS A 31 0.84 -5.61 20.45
N PHE A 32 0.52 -6.79 19.93
CA PHE A 32 -0.01 -7.00 18.59
C PHE A 32 -1.20 -7.96 18.65
N VAL A 33 -2.29 -7.65 17.98
CA VAL A 33 -3.47 -8.52 17.87
C VAL A 33 -3.67 -8.86 16.39
N ALA A 34 -3.50 -10.14 16.06
CA ALA A 34 -3.80 -10.64 14.72
C ALA A 34 -5.31 -10.91 14.57
N THR A 35 -5.86 -10.62 13.39
CA THR A 35 -7.30 -10.75 13.12
C THR A 35 -7.57 -11.44 11.77
N PRO A 36 -7.33 -12.76 11.65
CA PRO A 36 -7.32 -13.48 10.38
C PRO A 36 -8.62 -13.39 9.58
N GLU A 37 -9.79 -13.50 10.21
CA GLU A 37 -11.07 -13.37 9.50
C GLU A 37 -11.28 -11.95 8.98
N GLN A 38 -10.91 -10.92 9.74
CA GLN A 38 -10.96 -9.55 9.28
C GLN A 38 -10.00 -9.29 8.10
N TRP A 39 -8.81 -9.89 8.13
CA TRP A 39 -7.85 -9.80 7.02
C TRP A 39 -8.40 -10.46 5.76
N GLN A 40 -9.13 -11.57 5.90
CA GLN A 40 -9.80 -12.22 4.78
C GLN A 40 -10.92 -11.34 4.20
N GLU A 41 -11.72 -10.70 5.04
CA GLU A 41 -12.75 -9.74 4.62
C GLU A 41 -12.14 -8.50 3.90
N HIS A 42 -10.92 -8.12 4.27
CA HIS A 42 -10.18 -7.04 3.62
C HIS A 42 -9.32 -7.52 2.44
N HIS A 43 -9.47 -8.77 2.01
CA HIS A 43 -8.73 -9.38 0.90
C HIS A 43 -7.20 -9.26 1.04
N MET A 44 -6.66 -9.34 2.27
CA MET A 44 -5.20 -9.26 2.46
C MET A 44 -4.48 -10.37 1.69
N ALA A 45 -3.45 -10.01 0.93
CA ALA A 45 -2.64 -10.98 0.21
C ALA A 45 -1.90 -11.95 1.17
N PRO A 46 -1.87 -13.27 0.89
CA PRO A 46 -1.09 -14.23 1.67
C PRO A 46 0.40 -13.87 1.77
N MET A 47 0.97 -13.31 0.71
CA MET A 47 2.36 -12.82 0.71
C MET A 47 2.55 -11.61 1.63
N GLN A 48 1.56 -10.71 1.74
CA GLN A 48 1.62 -9.60 2.70
C GLN A 48 1.51 -10.11 4.14
N ALA A 49 0.66 -11.10 4.41
CA ALA A 49 0.55 -11.72 5.72
C ALA A 49 1.88 -12.39 6.14
N ASP A 50 2.57 -13.05 5.21
CA ASP A 50 3.90 -13.61 5.43
C ASP A 50 4.95 -12.53 5.74
N LEU A 51 4.93 -11.43 4.99
CA LEU A 51 5.81 -10.28 5.22
C LEU A 51 5.58 -9.67 6.62
N ILE A 52 4.31 -9.52 7.03
CA ILE A 52 3.93 -9.04 8.36
C ILE A 52 4.46 -9.98 9.45
N ALA A 53 4.27 -11.30 9.30
CA ALA A 53 4.72 -12.28 10.28
C ALA A 53 6.23 -12.21 10.47
N ARG A 54 6.99 -12.30 9.39
CA ARG A 54 8.47 -12.23 9.42
C ARG A 54 8.96 -10.89 9.96
N ARG A 55 8.28 -9.78 9.64
CA ARG A 55 8.63 -8.46 10.18
C ARG A 55 8.32 -8.37 11.67
N LEU A 56 7.23 -8.96 12.14
CA LEU A 56 6.85 -8.95 13.55
C LEU A 56 7.89 -9.66 14.43
N GLU A 57 8.48 -10.76 13.94
CA GLU A 57 9.61 -11.43 14.61
C GLU A 57 10.81 -10.49 14.79
N HIS A 58 11.16 -9.72 13.78
CA HIS A 58 12.22 -8.71 13.88
C HIS A 58 11.87 -7.56 14.83
N VAL A 59 10.61 -7.08 14.79
CA VAL A 59 10.14 -6.06 15.74
C VAL A 59 10.22 -6.59 17.18
N HIS A 60 9.88 -7.86 17.41
CA HIS A 60 10.05 -8.49 18.72
C HIS A 60 11.50 -8.47 19.19
N GLN A 61 12.47 -8.81 18.31
CA GLN A 61 13.90 -8.74 18.64
C GLN A 61 14.33 -7.30 18.97
N GLU A 62 13.94 -6.34 18.14
CA GLU A 62 14.23 -4.90 18.36
C GLU A 62 13.64 -4.40 19.69
N LEU A 63 12.41 -4.80 20.03
CA LEU A 63 11.76 -4.45 21.30
C LEU A 63 12.45 -5.11 22.49
N THR A 64 12.91 -6.35 22.34
CA THR A 64 13.68 -7.06 23.37
C THR A 64 14.99 -6.33 23.70
N GLU A 65 15.71 -5.84 22.68
CA GLU A 65 16.91 -5.01 22.86
C GLU A 65 16.62 -3.71 23.62
N LEU A 66 15.40 -3.21 23.54
CA LEU A 66 14.91 -2.03 24.26
C LEU A 66 14.34 -2.35 25.64
N ASN A 67 14.36 -3.60 26.10
CA ASN A 67 13.71 -4.11 27.32
C ASN A 67 12.18 -3.96 27.30
N ILE A 68 11.56 -3.92 26.11
CA ILE A 68 10.11 -3.79 25.94
C ILE A 68 9.53 -5.17 25.58
N PRO A 69 8.75 -5.81 26.45
CA PRO A 69 8.06 -7.06 26.11
C PRO A 69 7.00 -6.82 25.02
N LEU A 70 6.79 -7.84 24.18
CA LEU A 70 5.72 -7.86 23.20
C LEU A 70 4.67 -8.92 23.60
N LEU A 71 3.42 -8.49 23.75
CA LEU A 71 2.25 -9.35 23.90
C LEU A 71 1.69 -9.70 22.53
N TYR A 72 1.21 -10.92 22.39
CA TYR A 72 0.59 -11.40 21.15
C TYR A 72 -0.72 -12.14 21.44
N LYS A 73 -1.73 -11.87 20.63
CA LYS A 73 -2.95 -12.66 20.59
C LYS A 73 -3.54 -12.68 19.20
N GLU A 74 -4.18 -13.78 18.86
CA GLU A 74 -5.00 -13.90 17.68
C GLU A 74 -6.47 -13.95 18.08
N VAL A 75 -7.29 -13.17 17.38
CA VAL A 75 -8.75 -13.17 17.51
C VAL A 75 -9.38 -13.07 16.10
N PRO A 76 -10.60 -13.57 15.90
CA PRO A 76 -11.19 -13.61 14.56
C PRO A 76 -11.27 -12.22 13.90
N ARG A 77 -11.82 -11.22 14.61
CA ARG A 77 -12.22 -9.94 14.03
C ARG A 77 -11.88 -8.75 14.92
N PHE A 78 -11.93 -7.55 14.34
CA PHE A 78 -11.69 -6.29 15.05
C PHE A 78 -12.56 -6.09 16.30
N ASN A 79 -13.82 -6.54 16.26
CA ASN A 79 -14.70 -6.42 17.43
C ASN A 79 -14.15 -7.15 18.66
N ASP A 80 -13.42 -8.24 18.47
CA ASP A 80 -12.84 -9.04 19.54
C ASP A 80 -11.60 -8.39 20.16
N CYS A 81 -10.91 -7.51 19.40
CA CYS A 81 -9.75 -6.78 19.88
C CYS A 81 -10.04 -5.93 21.09
N THR A 82 -11.24 -5.32 21.17
CA THR A 82 -11.62 -4.46 22.30
C THR A 82 -11.49 -5.20 23.64
N LYS A 83 -11.98 -6.44 23.69
CA LYS A 83 -11.86 -7.24 24.91
C LYS A 83 -10.41 -7.54 25.25
N VAL A 84 -9.60 -7.95 24.26
CA VAL A 84 -8.18 -8.29 24.45
C VAL A 84 -7.39 -7.10 25.00
N ILE A 85 -7.55 -5.92 24.39
CA ILE A 85 -6.83 -4.72 24.82
C ILE A 85 -7.26 -4.30 26.23
N CYS A 86 -8.56 -4.39 26.56
CA CYS A 86 -9.04 -4.10 27.90
C CYS A 86 -8.53 -5.12 28.95
N ASP A 87 -8.56 -6.42 28.62
CA ASP A 87 -8.05 -7.48 29.51
C ASP A 87 -6.55 -7.29 29.80
N TRP A 88 -5.76 -6.89 28.81
CA TRP A 88 -4.34 -6.57 29.01
C TRP A 88 -4.14 -5.28 29.79
N ALA A 89 -4.95 -4.23 29.53
CA ALA A 89 -4.88 -3.00 30.29
C ALA A 89 -5.18 -3.23 31.79
N ASP A 90 -6.22 -4.01 32.09
CA ASP A 90 -6.58 -4.38 33.46
C ASP A 90 -5.47 -5.22 34.13
N LYS A 91 -4.98 -6.29 33.45
CA LYS A 91 -3.93 -7.21 33.94
C LYS A 91 -2.62 -6.48 34.25
N LEU A 92 -2.26 -5.50 33.44
CA LEU A 92 -1.03 -4.72 33.55
C LEU A 92 -1.18 -3.46 34.41
N ASN A 93 -2.37 -3.15 34.93
CA ASN A 93 -2.69 -1.87 35.54
C ASN A 93 -2.22 -0.70 34.66
N ALA A 94 -2.55 -0.75 33.39
CA ALA A 94 -2.13 0.25 32.44
C ALA A 94 -2.79 1.59 32.74
N MET A 95 -2.01 2.67 32.68
CA MET A 95 -2.51 4.06 32.77
C MET A 95 -3.06 4.54 31.44
N ALA A 96 -2.44 4.07 30.35
CA ALA A 96 -2.84 4.45 29.01
C ALA A 96 -2.56 3.34 27.99
N VAL A 97 -3.35 3.35 26.92
CA VAL A 97 -3.10 2.63 25.66
C VAL A 97 -2.77 3.65 24.57
N MET A 98 -1.68 3.45 23.86
CA MET A 98 -1.19 4.34 22.80
C MET A 98 -1.15 3.64 21.46
N VAL A 99 -1.65 4.30 20.41
CA VAL A 99 -1.75 3.74 19.04
C VAL A 99 -1.34 4.75 17.98
N ASN A 100 -0.89 4.28 16.83
CA ASN A 100 -0.83 5.08 15.62
C ASN A 100 -2.13 4.87 14.81
N ILE A 101 -2.73 5.96 14.35
CA ILE A 101 -4.04 5.97 13.68
C ILE A 101 -3.94 5.28 12.31
N ASN A 102 -4.86 4.38 12.03
CA ASN A 102 -5.23 3.94 10.70
C ASN A 102 -6.52 4.68 10.28
N TYR A 103 -6.60 5.09 9.02
CA TYR A 103 -7.66 6.00 8.56
C TYR A 103 -8.85 5.28 7.93
N GLU A 104 -8.77 3.99 7.74
CA GLU A 104 -9.82 3.14 7.19
C GLU A 104 -11.01 3.07 8.19
N VAL A 105 -12.23 2.98 7.68
CA VAL A 105 -13.46 3.11 8.49
C VAL A 105 -13.56 2.07 9.60
N ASN A 106 -13.19 0.81 9.30
CA ASN A 106 -13.27 -0.27 10.29
C ASN A 106 -12.25 -0.06 11.43
N GLU A 107 -11.07 0.44 11.10
CA GLU A 107 -10.00 0.74 12.06
C GLU A 107 -10.35 1.97 12.93
N VAL A 108 -10.95 2.98 12.34
CA VAL A 108 -11.45 4.16 13.09
C VAL A 108 -12.56 3.75 14.06
N GLU A 109 -13.49 2.89 13.62
CA GLU A 109 -14.56 2.39 14.47
C GLU A 109 -14.02 1.50 15.61
N LEU A 110 -12.99 0.68 15.32
CA LEU A 110 -12.28 -0.10 16.32
C LEU A 110 -11.65 0.80 17.38
N ASP A 111 -10.90 1.84 16.96
CA ASP A 111 -10.26 2.78 17.88
C ASP A 111 -11.30 3.48 18.77
N ARG A 112 -12.44 3.88 18.20
CA ARG A 112 -13.55 4.48 18.95
C ARG A 112 -14.10 3.54 20.01
N LYS A 113 -14.33 2.25 19.67
CA LYS A 113 -14.86 1.24 20.62
C LYS A 113 -13.87 0.95 21.74
N VAL A 114 -12.57 0.80 21.40
CA VAL A 114 -11.51 0.56 22.38
C VAL A 114 -11.38 1.75 23.32
N SER A 115 -11.32 2.98 22.78
CA SER A 115 -11.26 4.21 23.59
C SER A 115 -12.41 4.29 24.58
N GLN A 116 -13.64 4.07 24.15
CA GLN A 116 -14.82 4.10 25.01
C GLN A 116 -14.78 3.00 26.10
N ALA A 117 -14.31 1.79 25.76
CA ALA A 117 -14.20 0.69 26.70
C ALA A 117 -13.11 0.92 27.76
N LEU A 118 -12.01 1.58 27.38
CA LEU A 118 -10.91 1.95 28.27
C LEU A 118 -11.31 3.13 29.21
N ASP A 119 -12.02 4.12 28.68
CA ASP A 119 -12.53 5.26 29.46
C ASP A 119 -13.40 4.78 30.64
N ASN A 120 -14.27 3.78 30.42
CA ASN A 120 -15.06 3.14 31.48
C ASN A 120 -14.22 2.43 32.55
N ARG A 121 -12.91 2.25 32.34
CA ARG A 121 -11.93 1.65 33.27
C ARG A 121 -10.97 2.67 33.85
N GLY A 122 -11.09 3.93 33.47
CA GLY A 122 -10.16 4.98 33.88
C GLY A 122 -8.78 4.87 33.21
N VAL A 123 -8.71 4.21 32.05
CA VAL A 123 -7.48 4.05 31.25
C VAL A 123 -7.53 5.02 30.09
N GLU A 124 -6.51 5.85 29.92
CA GLU A 124 -6.43 6.83 28.84
C GLU A 124 -6.18 6.14 27.48
N PHE A 125 -6.72 6.69 26.40
CA PHE A 125 -6.46 6.25 25.02
C PHE A 125 -5.88 7.39 24.20
N HIS A 126 -4.63 7.22 23.72
CA HIS A 126 -3.95 8.22 22.90
C HIS A 126 -3.69 7.69 21.49
N ALA A 127 -4.14 8.44 20.49
CA ALA A 127 -3.98 8.09 19.08
C ALA A 127 -3.16 9.16 18.34
N PHE A 128 -2.14 8.73 17.60
CA PHE A 128 -1.16 9.60 16.96
C PHE A 128 -1.19 9.48 15.44
N HIS A 129 -1.03 10.59 14.73
CA HIS A 129 -0.81 10.58 13.29
C HIS A 129 0.63 10.14 12.98
N ASP A 130 0.78 9.05 12.24
CA ASP A 130 2.08 8.43 11.92
C ASP A 130 2.23 8.04 10.46
N LYS A 131 1.15 7.60 9.80
CA LYS A 131 1.12 7.20 8.38
C LYS A 131 1.42 8.33 7.40
N CYS A 132 1.22 9.60 7.81
CA CYS A 132 1.39 10.81 7.03
C CYS A 132 2.43 11.72 7.66
N VAL A 133 3.05 12.58 6.87
CA VAL A 133 3.93 13.66 7.35
C VAL A 133 3.07 14.78 7.95
N HIS A 134 2.01 15.13 7.26
CA HIS A 134 0.99 16.07 7.76
C HIS A 134 -0.29 15.32 8.11
N ALA A 135 -0.83 15.56 9.29
CA ALA A 135 -2.13 14.99 9.67
C ALA A 135 -3.21 15.33 8.62
N PRO A 136 -4.11 14.41 8.26
CA PRO A 136 -5.08 14.62 7.17
C PRO A 136 -5.93 15.89 7.26
N THR A 137 -6.26 16.35 8.45
CA THR A 137 -7.06 17.57 8.67
C THR A 137 -6.25 18.87 8.61
N THR A 138 -4.94 18.80 8.36
CA THR A 138 -4.07 20.00 8.42
C THR A 138 -3.72 20.59 7.06
N VAL A 139 -3.83 19.83 5.97
CA VAL A 139 -3.57 20.31 4.60
C VAL A 139 -4.91 20.62 3.91
N LEU A 140 -5.37 21.84 4.12
CA LEU A 140 -6.67 22.32 3.62
C LEU A 140 -6.47 23.55 2.72
N ASN A 141 -7.48 23.83 1.87
CA ASN A 141 -7.53 25.03 1.06
C ASN A 141 -7.85 26.27 1.93
N LYS A 142 -7.90 27.45 1.29
CA LYS A 142 -8.18 28.71 2.01
C LYS A 142 -9.59 28.78 2.63
N GLN A 143 -10.52 27.95 2.16
CA GLN A 143 -11.88 27.83 2.68
C GLN A 143 -11.98 26.79 3.81
N GLY A 144 -10.89 26.12 4.18
CA GLY A 144 -10.90 25.06 5.18
C GLY A 144 -11.37 23.71 4.65
N GLU A 145 -11.46 23.52 3.33
CA GLU A 145 -11.88 22.28 2.70
C GLU A 145 -10.67 21.46 2.25
N TYR A 146 -10.85 20.13 2.10
CA TYR A 146 -9.83 19.25 1.56
C TYR A 146 -9.66 19.43 0.05
N PHE A 147 -8.49 19.06 -0.46
CA PHE A 147 -8.20 19.15 -1.88
C PHE A 147 -8.72 17.91 -2.64
N LYS A 148 -9.38 18.17 -3.76
CA LYS A 148 -9.85 17.15 -4.72
C LYS A 148 -8.93 16.98 -5.92
N VAL A 149 -7.81 17.72 -5.98
CA VAL A 149 -6.82 17.69 -7.06
C VAL A 149 -5.43 17.68 -6.46
N PHE A 150 -4.57 16.81 -6.95
CA PHE A 150 -3.24 16.57 -6.38
C PHE A 150 -2.31 17.79 -6.48
N THR A 151 -2.28 18.47 -7.62
CA THR A 151 -1.33 19.58 -7.81
C THR A 151 -1.50 20.72 -6.79
N PRO A 152 -2.71 21.23 -6.49
CA PRO A 152 -2.88 22.19 -5.41
C PRO A 152 -2.63 21.59 -4.02
N PHE A 153 -2.98 20.33 -3.79
CA PHE A 153 -2.64 19.62 -2.54
C PHE A 153 -1.12 19.61 -2.32
N LYS A 154 -0.35 19.17 -3.31
CA LYS A 154 1.12 19.13 -3.23
C LYS A 154 1.70 20.52 -2.94
N ARG A 155 1.17 21.60 -3.56
CA ARG A 155 1.63 22.97 -3.28
C ARG A 155 1.38 23.36 -1.82
N ALA A 156 0.18 23.10 -1.30
CA ALA A 156 -0.16 23.39 0.08
C ALA A 156 0.65 22.54 1.08
N TRP A 157 0.88 21.26 0.73
CA TRP A 157 1.72 20.35 1.49
C TRP A 157 3.15 20.88 1.60
N LEU A 158 3.76 21.28 0.49
CA LEU A 158 5.12 21.84 0.44
C LEU A 158 5.25 23.19 1.18
N GLN A 159 4.20 24.02 1.21
CA GLN A 159 4.20 25.26 1.99
C GLN A 159 4.26 25.02 3.50
N LYS A 160 3.76 23.90 3.98
CA LYS A 160 3.80 23.49 5.39
C LYS A 160 5.02 22.59 5.71
N PHE A 161 5.76 22.21 4.69
CA PHE A 161 6.84 21.24 4.84
C PHE A 161 7.98 21.79 5.69
N SER A 162 8.38 21.00 6.67
CA SER A 162 9.64 21.11 7.37
C SER A 162 10.34 19.75 7.34
N LEU A 163 11.66 19.75 7.29
CA LEU A 163 12.43 18.50 7.26
C LEU A 163 12.13 17.67 8.52
N PRO A 164 11.58 16.46 8.38
CA PRO A 164 11.21 15.66 9.54
C PRO A 164 12.42 15.15 10.29
N THR A 165 12.33 15.18 11.61
CA THR A 165 13.32 14.54 12.50
C THR A 165 12.89 13.10 12.73
N VAL A 166 13.77 12.15 12.39
CA VAL A 166 13.56 10.71 12.63
C VAL A 166 13.87 10.40 14.08
N SER A 167 12.87 9.97 14.84
CA SER A 167 13.04 9.62 16.24
C SER A 167 13.69 8.24 16.41
N LYS A 168 14.53 8.11 17.44
CA LYS A 168 15.06 6.83 17.89
C LYS A 168 14.44 6.48 19.24
N PRO A 169 14.00 5.23 19.44
CA PRO A 169 13.50 4.80 20.74
C PRO A 169 14.66 4.77 21.75
N GLN A 170 14.35 5.09 22.98
CA GLN A 170 15.26 4.95 24.11
C GLN A 170 15.03 3.59 24.77
N LYS A 171 16.11 2.96 25.24
CA LYS A 171 16.01 1.73 26.01
C LYS A 171 15.42 2.05 27.38
N GLN A 172 14.36 1.36 27.79
CA GLN A 172 13.80 1.47 29.12
C GLN A 172 14.56 0.57 30.13
N ASN A 173 14.33 0.81 31.42
CA ASN A 173 14.76 -0.13 32.47
C ASN A 173 14.02 -1.45 32.34
N GLU A 174 14.62 -2.52 32.81
CA GLU A 174 13.94 -3.82 32.90
C GLU A 174 12.68 -3.72 33.78
N LEU A 175 11.63 -4.43 33.38
CA LEU A 175 10.41 -4.50 34.19
C LEU A 175 10.69 -5.24 35.52
N PRO A 176 10.08 -4.82 36.63
CA PRO A 176 10.09 -5.59 37.86
C PRO A 176 9.62 -7.03 37.65
N SER A 177 10.18 -7.97 38.42
CA SER A 177 9.93 -9.41 38.22
C SER A 177 8.45 -9.79 38.24
N GLU A 178 7.63 -9.13 39.07
CA GLU A 178 6.19 -9.38 39.16
C GLU A 178 5.47 -8.96 37.87
N GLN A 179 5.83 -7.79 37.31
CA GLN A 179 5.27 -7.29 36.05
C GLN A 179 5.72 -8.15 34.86
N LEU A 180 6.98 -8.59 34.87
CA LEU A 180 7.50 -9.52 33.84
C LEU A 180 6.78 -10.86 33.86
N ALA A 181 6.44 -11.40 35.06
CA ALA A 181 5.68 -12.64 35.19
C ALA A 181 4.25 -12.48 34.62
N ALA A 182 3.60 -11.32 34.82
CA ALA A 182 2.28 -11.05 34.25
C ALA A 182 2.32 -10.99 32.73
N VAL A 183 3.40 -10.47 32.14
CA VAL A 183 3.59 -10.38 30.68
C VAL A 183 3.85 -11.75 30.04
N LYS A 184 4.58 -12.63 30.69
CA LYS A 184 5.02 -13.93 30.13
C LYS A 184 3.89 -14.85 29.66
N GLN A 185 2.69 -14.75 30.25
CA GLN A 185 1.56 -15.62 29.88
C GLN A 185 1.01 -15.34 28.47
N ASP A 186 1.08 -14.09 28.03
CA ASP A 186 0.59 -13.63 26.71
C ASP A 186 1.76 -13.10 25.86
N GLY A 187 3.01 -13.45 26.23
CA GLY A 187 4.19 -13.02 25.51
C GLY A 187 4.25 -13.60 24.10
N PHE A 188 4.84 -12.82 23.19
CA PHE A 188 5.11 -13.27 21.83
C PHE A 188 6.10 -14.47 21.87
N ASP A 189 5.73 -15.54 21.17
CA ASP A 189 6.56 -16.72 20.99
C ASP A 189 7.22 -16.69 19.61
N ALA A 190 8.49 -17.07 19.52
CA ALA A 190 9.22 -17.15 18.26
C ALA A 190 8.62 -18.20 17.29
N ASP A 191 7.90 -19.18 17.81
CA ASP A 191 7.23 -20.22 17.03
C ASP A 191 5.78 -19.85 16.64
N PHE A 192 5.39 -18.57 16.79
CA PHE A 192 4.06 -18.13 16.45
C PHE A 192 3.76 -18.28 14.95
N THR A 193 2.51 -18.57 14.63
CA THR A 193 1.99 -18.59 13.26
C THR A 193 0.61 -17.92 13.23
N PHE A 194 0.31 -17.20 12.14
CA PHE A 194 -1.06 -16.75 11.92
C PHE A 194 -1.95 -17.89 11.42
N SER A 195 -3.17 -17.98 11.92
CA SER A 195 -4.23 -18.83 11.32
C SER A 195 -4.77 -18.19 10.03
N TYR A 196 -3.88 -17.72 9.20
CA TYR A 196 -4.15 -17.07 7.91
C TYR A 196 -3.23 -17.65 6.83
N PRO A 197 -3.71 -17.83 5.57
CA PRO A 197 -2.85 -18.31 4.50
C PRO A 197 -1.60 -17.45 4.33
N ARG A 198 -0.46 -18.08 4.09
CA ARG A 198 0.81 -17.40 3.85
C ARG A 198 1.45 -17.93 2.57
N GLU A 199 1.94 -17.02 1.74
CA GLU A 199 2.80 -17.29 0.59
C GLU A 199 4.15 -16.63 0.83
N SER A 200 5.25 -17.29 0.40
CA SER A 200 6.60 -16.81 0.70
C SER A 200 6.85 -15.37 0.24
N SER A 201 7.29 -14.55 1.15
CA SER A 201 7.76 -13.18 0.92
C SER A 201 9.28 -13.03 1.02
N GLU A 202 10.04 -14.13 0.89
CA GLU A 202 11.50 -14.15 1.10
C GLU A 202 12.27 -13.18 0.18
N ALA A 203 11.71 -12.84 -0.98
CA ALA A 203 12.28 -11.82 -1.86
C ALA A 203 12.33 -10.42 -1.22
N TRP A 204 11.58 -10.19 -0.14
CA TRP A 204 11.51 -8.94 0.60
C TRP A 204 12.25 -9.07 1.93
N CYS A 205 13.26 -8.22 2.15
CA CYS A 205 13.98 -8.19 3.41
C CYS A 205 13.09 -7.66 4.54
N VAL A 206 13.35 -8.09 5.79
CA VAL A 206 12.53 -7.72 6.95
C VAL A 206 13.32 -7.06 8.07
N SER A 207 14.66 -7.09 8.03
CA SER A 207 15.48 -6.39 9.02
C SER A 207 15.45 -4.88 8.79
N THR A 208 15.38 -4.09 9.86
CA THR A 208 15.47 -2.62 9.79
C THR A 208 16.72 -2.17 9.06
N ASN A 209 17.85 -2.83 9.29
CA ASN A 209 19.12 -2.47 8.66
C ASN A 209 19.10 -2.62 7.14
N ASP A 210 18.52 -3.73 6.62
CA ASP A 210 18.42 -3.98 5.18
C ASP A 210 17.42 -3.04 4.51
N ILE A 211 16.27 -2.81 5.14
CA ILE A 211 15.26 -1.85 4.65
C ILE A 211 15.88 -0.44 4.55
N LEU A 212 16.59 0.01 5.58
CA LEU A 212 17.26 1.31 5.57
C LEU A 212 18.43 1.35 4.60
N LYS A 213 19.12 0.22 4.38
CA LYS A 213 20.17 0.10 3.34
C LYS A 213 19.57 0.26 1.95
N GLN A 214 18.44 -0.40 1.66
CA GLN A 214 17.73 -0.25 0.38
C GLN A 214 17.29 1.21 0.15
N LEU A 215 16.70 1.85 1.15
CA LEU A 215 16.34 3.28 1.08
C LEU A 215 17.57 4.16 0.82
N ARG A 216 18.68 3.93 1.52
CA ARG A 216 19.92 4.70 1.35
C ARG A 216 20.51 4.52 -0.05
N THR A 217 20.58 3.28 -0.53
CA THR A 217 21.09 2.96 -1.86
C THR A 217 20.24 3.64 -2.94
N PHE A 218 18.93 3.58 -2.83
CA PHE A 218 18.05 4.29 -3.76
C PHE A 218 18.24 5.81 -3.70
N ALA A 219 18.22 6.40 -2.52
CA ALA A 219 18.34 7.84 -2.35
C ALA A 219 19.69 8.41 -2.88
N ARG A 220 20.79 7.65 -2.72
CA ARG A 220 22.11 8.06 -3.14
C ARG A 220 22.42 7.79 -4.62
N GLU A 221 22.01 6.63 -5.13
CA GLU A 221 22.51 6.12 -6.41
C GLU A 221 21.48 6.19 -7.55
N ARG A 222 20.16 6.19 -7.22
CA ARG A 222 19.12 6.05 -8.25
C ARG A 222 18.10 7.19 -8.26
N SER A 223 17.95 7.93 -7.18
CA SER A 223 16.91 8.96 -7.06
C SER A 223 17.05 10.11 -8.04
N ASP A 224 18.28 10.50 -8.41
CA ASP A 224 18.50 11.56 -9.40
C ASP A 224 18.01 11.17 -10.80
N GLY A 225 18.12 9.90 -11.17
CA GLY A 225 17.62 9.36 -12.44
C GLY A 225 16.14 8.92 -12.41
N TYR A 226 15.47 9.05 -11.28
CA TYR A 226 14.14 8.46 -11.07
C TYR A 226 13.10 8.94 -12.09
N GLN A 227 13.01 10.24 -12.35
CA GLN A 227 12.06 10.80 -13.31
C GLN A 227 12.19 10.17 -14.69
N MET A 228 13.42 9.92 -15.15
CA MET A 228 13.69 9.37 -16.48
C MET A 228 13.46 7.86 -16.57
N LYS A 229 13.60 7.14 -15.44
CA LYS A 229 13.60 5.66 -15.43
C LYS A 229 12.35 5.04 -14.84
N ARG A 230 11.57 5.80 -14.08
CA ARG A 230 10.42 5.31 -13.30
C ARG A 230 9.31 4.65 -14.12
N ASP A 231 9.23 4.90 -15.41
CA ASP A 231 8.17 4.42 -16.28
C ASP A 231 8.53 3.13 -17.04
N PHE A 232 9.77 2.68 -16.96
CA PHE A 232 10.28 1.52 -17.71
C PHE A 232 10.35 0.26 -16.84
N PRO A 233 9.44 -0.73 -17.01
CA PRO A 233 9.35 -1.89 -16.12
C PRO A 233 10.54 -2.86 -16.24
N ALA A 234 11.27 -2.85 -17.35
CA ALA A 234 12.48 -3.66 -17.53
C ALA A 234 13.72 -3.08 -16.83
N ILE A 235 13.64 -1.85 -16.32
CA ILE A 235 14.77 -1.14 -15.70
C ILE A 235 14.58 -1.08 -14.19
N ASP A 236 15.65 -1.34 -13.41
CA ASP A 236 15.65 -1.09 -11.96
C ASP A 236 15.69 0.42 -11.67
N GLY A 237 14.60 1.11 -11.99
CA GLY A 237 14.44 2.56 -11.89
C GLY A 237 13.62 3.01 -10.68
N THR A 238 13.02 2.10 -9.90
CA THR A 238 12.14 2.41 -8.78
C THR A 238 12.77 2.04 -7.44
N SER A 239 12.22 2.57 -6.34
CA SER A 239 12.73 2.31 -5.00
C SER A 239 12.37 0.93 -4.45
N GLN A 240 11.25 0.36 -4.90
CA GLN A 240 10.65 -0.88 -4.40
C GLN A 240 10.43 -0.85 -2.86
N LEU A 241 10.09 0.31 -2.30
CA LEU A 241 9.87 0.49 -0.86
C LEU A 241 8.39 0.41 -0.45
N SER A 242 7.49 0.25 -1.42
CA SER A 242 6.05 0.21 -1.17
C SER A 242 5.61 -0.88 -0.18
N PRO A 243 6.15 -2.12 -0.16
CA PRO A 243 5.77 -3.12 0.83
C PRO A 243 6.07 -2.67 2.26
N TYR A 244 7.19 -2.03 2.47
CA TYR A 244 7.61 -1.56 3.80
C TYR A 244 6.77 -0.38 4.29
N LEU A 245 6.37 0.51 3.37
CA LEU A 245 5.43 1.61 3.68
C LEU A 245 4.02 1.09 3.96
N ALA A 246 3.59 0.01 3.30
CA ALA A 246 2.26 -0.58 3.46
C ALA A 246 2.09 -1.24 4.85
N ILE A 247 3.10 -1.99 5.31
CA ILE A 247 3.09 -2.63 6.64
C ILE A 247 3.66 -1.74 7.75
N GLY A 248 4.12 -0.54 7.40
CA GLY A 248 4.71 0.42 8.34
C GLY A 248 6.09 0.05 8.89
N ALA A 249 6.82 -0.86 8.23
CA ALA A 249 8.23 -1.13 8.53
C ALA A 249 9.15 0.04 8.19
N LEU A 250 8.66 0.96 7.36
CA LEU A 250 9.30 2.22 6.98
C LEU A 250 8.28 3.36 7.06
N SER A 251 8.66 4.51 7.61
CA SER A 251 7.81 5.70 7.63
C SER A 251 8.06 6.63 6.43
N PRO A 252 7.09 7.43 6.00
CA PRO A 252 7.32 8.46 4.99
C PRO A 252 8.33 9.52 5.46
N ARG A 253 8.40 9.81 6.77
CA ARG A 253 9.38 10.74 7.35
C ARG A 253 10.81 10.23 7.19
N GLN A 254 11.06 8.92 7.40
CA GLN A 254 12.35 8.30 7.15
C GLN A 254 12.76 8.39 5.67
N CYS A 255 11.81 8.17 4.76
CA CYS A 255 12.04 8.32 3.32
C CYS A 255 12.51 9.73 2.97
N ILE A 256 11.79 10.74 3.43
CA ILE A 256 12.05 12.15 3.16
C ILE A 256 13.37 12.59 3.82
N ALA A 257 13.54 12.26 5.11
CA ALA A 257 14.78 12.61 5.82
C ALA A 257 16.02 12.03 5.12
N ARG A 258 15.93 10.78 4.62
CA ARG A 258 17.03 10.16 3.87
C ARG A 258 17.28 10.85 2.53
N LEU A 259 16.21 11.18 1.80
CA LEU A 259 16.31 11.87 0.52
C LEU A 259 17.07 13.20 0.64
N TYR A 260 16.77 13.97 1.69
CA TYR A 260 17.45 15.24 1.95
C TYR A 260 18.86 15.05 2.52
N ALA A 261 19.09 14.02 3.34
CA ALA A 261 20.44 13.73 3.87
C ALA A 261 21.45 13.33 2.76
N GLU A 262 20.98 12.75 1.67
CA GLU A 262 21.79 12.41 0.49
C GLU A 262 21.78 13.54 -0.56
N ASN A 263 21.27 14.72 -0.22
CA ASN A 263 21.20 15.86 -1.13
C ASN A 263 22.07 17.03 -0.59
N PRO A 264 23.24 17.26 -1.15
CA PRO A 264 24.14 18.31 -0.68
C PRO A 264 23.67 19.73 -1.04
N GLN A 265 22.72 19.86 -1.95
CA GLN A 265 22.16 21.13 -2.39
C GLN A 265 20.84 21.42 -1.65
N PRO A 266 20.46 22.70 -1.43
CA PRO A 266 19.18 23.02 -0.80
C PRO A 266 17.98 22.60 -1.65
N ASP A 267 18.09 22.65 -2.97
CA ASP A 267 17.05 22.24 -3.90
C ASP A 267 17.24 20.79 -4.35
N LEU A 268 16.17 20.02 -4.35
CA LEU A 268 16.18 18.64 -4.84
C LEU A 268 16.34 18.64 -6.37
N SER A 269 17.11 17.68 -6.89
CA SER A 269 17.12 17.40 -8.33
C SER A 269 15.73 17.02 -8.81
N GLU A 270 15.49 17.11 -10.12
CA GLU A 270 14.20 16.78 -10.73
C GLU A 270 13.75 15.34 -10.44
N GLY A 271 14.69 14.38 -10.44
CA GLY A 271 14.43 12.99 -10.07
C GLY A 271 14.01 12.85 -8.60
N LYS A 272 14.75 13.48 -7.69
CA LYS A 272 14.45 13.48 -6.25
C LYS A 272 13.11 14.16 -5.95
N ALA A 273 12.85 15.30 -6.58
CA ALA A 273 11.57 16.02 -6.44
C ALA A 273 10.37 15.20 -7.00
N THR A 274 10.59 14.43 -8.06
CA THR A 274 9.61 13.51 -8.60
C THR A 274 9.34 12.37 -7.60
N TRP A 275 10.36 11.76 -7.02
CA TRP A 275 10.15 10.71 -6.02
C TRP A 275 9.47 11.24 -4.75
N LEU A 276 9.83 12.43 -4.27
CA LEU A 276 9.11 13.09 -3.18
C LEU A 276 7.61 13.25 -3.52
N SER A 277 7.29 13.53 -4.77
CA SER A 277 5.90 13.64 -5.22
C SER A 277 5.13 12.32 -5.08
N GLU A 278 5.78 11.17 -5.22
CA GLU A 278 5.15 9.86 -5.01
C GLU A 278 4.81 9.62 -3.53
N ILE A 279 5.67 10.07 -2.61
CA ILE A 279 5.38 10.05 -1.17
C ILE A 279 4.18 10.97 -0.85
N ILE A 280 4.11 12.14 -1.49
CA ILE A 280 2.99 13.07 -1.32
C ILE A 280 1.70 12.50 -1.97
N TRP A 281 1.77 11.79 -3.10
CA TRP A 281 0.62 11.07 -3.68
C TRP A 281 0.04 10.04 -2.72
N ARG A 282 0.91 9.23 -2.09
CA ARG A 282 0.48 8.29 -1.06
C ARG A 282 -0.28 9.00 0.07
N GLU A 283 0.25 10.11 0.54
CA GLU A 283 -0.38 10.90 1.60
C GLU A 283 -1.70 11.53 1.16
N PHE A 284 -1.80 12.02 -0.08
CA PHE A 284 -3.03 12.54 -0.68
C PHE A 284 -4.18 11.53 -0.61
N TYR A 285 -3.92 10.27 -0.96
CA TYR A 285 -4.94 9.22 -0.86
C TYR A 285 -5.32 8.88 0.58
N GLN A 286 -4.38 8.95 1.54
CA GLN A 286 -4.70 8.80 2.96
C GLN A 286 -5.62 9.95 3.46
N HIS A 287 -5.36 11.18 3.03
CA HIS A 287 -6.23 12.32 3.34
C HIS A 287 -7.64 12.13 2.78
N LEU A 288 -7.77 11.62 1.56
CA LEU A 288 -9.08 11.37 0.95
C LEU A 288 -9.93 10.39 1.76
N LEU A 289 -9.35 9.33 2.34
CA LEU A 289 -10.11 8.38 3.14
C LEU A 289 -10.78 9.04 4.36
N VAL A 290 -10.11 10.03 4.97
CA VAL A 290 -10.65 10.75 6.13
C VAL A 290 -11.85 11.61 5.75
N PHE A 291 -11.79 12.27 4.59
CA PHE A 291 -12.86 13.18 4.15
C PHE A 291 -13.97 12.48 3.35
N GLU A 292 -13.66 11.34 2.73
CA GLU A 292 -14.59 10.58 1.89
C GLU A 292 -14.68 9.11 2.36
N PRO A 293 -15.22 8.86 3.56
CA PRO A 293 -15.32 7.50 4.09
C PRO A 293 -16.17 6.57 3.23
N LYS A 294 -16.99 7.11 2.29
CA LYS A 294 -17.74 6.32 1.30
C LYS A 294 -16.84 5.47 0.41
N LEU A 295 -15.59 5.90 0.18
CA LEU A 295 -14.62 5.17 -0.66
C LEU A 295 -14.31 3.78 -0.10
N VAL A 296 -14.20 3.66 1.23
CA VAL A 296 -13.95 2.37 1.91
C VAL A 296 -15.16 1.42 1.79
N LYS A 297 -16.33 1.95 1.42
CA LYS A 297 -17.57 1.17 1.21
C LYS A 297 -17.82 0.85 -0.27
N GLY A 298 -16.79 0.87 -1.11
CA GLY A 298 -16.87 0.57 -2.53
C GLY A 298 -17.65 1.59 -3.35
N ARG A 299 -17.84 2.82 -2.87
CA ARG A 299 -18.48 3.89 -3.65
C ARG A 299 -17.48 4.64 -4.52
N GLY A 300 -17.91 5.05 -5.71
CA GLY A 300 -17.15 5.96 -6.54
C GLY A 300 -16.98 7.33 -5.88
N PHE A 301 -15.87 8.01 -6.19
CA PHE A 301 -15.66 9.38 -5.74
C PHE A 301 -16.65 10.35 -6.41
N ILE A 302 -16.89 10.15 -7.72
CA ILE A 302 -17.82 10.95 -8.52
C ILE A 302 -19.21 10.28 -8.54
N ASP A 303 -20.27 11.08 -8.37
CA ASP A 303 -21.63 10.59 -8.18
C ASP A 303 -22.25 9.92 -9.42
N TRP A 304 -21.86 10.30 -10.64
CA TRP A 304 -22.38 9.68 -11.87
C TRP A 304 -21.76 8.31 -12.17
N GLU A 305 -20.79 7.86 -11.39
CA GLU A 305 -20.16 6.52 -11.54
C GLU A 305 -21.21 5.41 -11.42
N ASP A 306 -22.19 5.56 -10.54
CA ASP A 306 -23.27 4.58 -10.33
C ASP A 306 -24.13 4.36 -11.60
N LYS A 307 -24.05 5.25 -12.60
CA LYS A 307 -24.77 5.12 -13.87
C LYS A 307 -23.98 4.38 -14.96
N ILE A 308 -22.68 4.09 -14.73
CA ILE A 308 -21.88 3.33 -15.70
C ILE A 308 -22.38 1.89 -15.73
N GLN A 309 -22.73 1.41 -16.93
CA GLN A 309 -23.12 0.04 -17.13
C GLN A 309 -21.89 -0.86 -17.27
N TRP A 310 -21.35 -1.27 -16.15
CA TRP A 310 -20.21 -2.18 -16.10
C TRP A 310 -20.58 -3.58 -16.60
N SER A 311 -19.62 -4.25 -17.23
CA SER A 311 -19.71 -5.68 -17.56
C SER A 311 -19.34 -6.53 -16.33
N TYR A 312 -19.98 -7.69 -16.23
CA TYR A 312 -19.71 -8.72 -15.22
C TYR A 312 -19.31 -10.04 -15.90
N ASP A 313 -18.52 -9.96 -16.98
CA ASP A 313 -18.02 -11.12 -17.72
C ASP A 313 -16.89 -11.80 -16.91
N GLU A 314 -17.26 -12.85 -16.19
CA GLU A 314 -16.34 -13.66 -15.39
C GLU A 314 -15.24 -14.31 -16.23
N GLN A 315 -15.56 -14.77 -17.47
CA GLN A 315 -14.57 -15.40 -18.33
C GLN A 315 -13.51 -14.39 -18.80
N ALA A 316 -13.92 -13.20 -19.20
CA ALA A 316 -13.00 -12.12 -19.55
C ALA A 316 -12.15 -11.69 -18.35
N PHE A 317 -12.75 -11.64 -17.16
CA PHE A 317 -12.03 -11.35 -15.92
C PHE A 317 -10.98 -12.42 -15.59
N GLU A 318 -11.31 -13.71 -15.74
CA GLU A 318 -10.34 -14.80 -15.54
C GLU A 318 -9.18 -14.72 -16.54
N CYS A 319 -9.44 -14.44 -17.82
CA CYS A 319 -8.36 -14.23 -18.81
C CYS A 319 -7.45 -13.09 -18.39
N TRP A 320 -8.01 -11.98 -17.91
CA TRP A 320 -7.22 -10.84 -17.41
C TRP A 320 -6.38 -11.23 -16.18
N LYS A 321 -6.98 -11.88 -15.17
CA LYS A 321 -6.27 -12.35 -13.98
C LYS A 321 -5.09 -13.28 -14.33
N MET A 322 -5.31 -14.20 -15.24
CA MET A 322 -4.31 -15.21 -15.62
C MET A 322 -3.23 -14.67 -16.58
N GLY A 323 -3.39 -13.46 -17.11
CA GLY A 323 -2.48 -12.91 -18.11
C GLY A 323 -2.52 -13.71 -19.41
N THR A 324 -3.72 -13.91 -19.96
CA THR A 324 -4.00 -14.61 -21.22
C THR A 324 -4.92 -13.81 -22.14
N THR A 325 -4.82 -12.48 -22.07
CA THR A 325 -5.65 -11.55 -22.86
C THR A 325 -5.25 -11.48 -24.34
N GLY A 326 -4.05 -11.95 -24.67
CA GLY A 326 -3.43 -11.79 -25.98
C GLY A 326 -2.77 -10.43 -26.20
N TYR A 327 -2.72 -9.57 -25.19
CA TYR A 327 -1.96 -8.32 -25.17
C TYR A 327 -0.69 -8.48 -24.33
N PRO A 328 0.51 -8.59 -24.92
CA PRO A 328 1.73 -8.99 -24.18
C PRO A 328 2.05 -8.16 -22.96
N ILE A 329 1.85 -6.83 -23.01
CA ILE A 329 2.16 -5.95 -21.88
C ILE A 329 1.18 -6.15 -20.69
N VAL A 330 -0.09 -6.45 -20.98
CA VAL A 330 -1.11 -6.77 -19.99
C VAL A 330 -0.81 -8.14 -19.38
N ASP A 331 -0.57 -9.15 -20.23
CA ASP A 331 -0.31 -10.52 -19.79
C ASP A 331 0.96 -10.61 -18.95
N ALA A 332 2.03 -9.95 -19.37
CA ALA A 332 3.29 -9.89 -18.64
C ALA A 332 3.11 -9.24 -17.25
N ALA A 333 2.35 -8.16 -17.18
CA ALA A 333 2.10 -7.45 -15.93
C ALA A 333 1.29 -8.29 -14.93
N MET A 334 0.24 -8.98 -15.40
CA MET A 334 -0.58 -9.84 -14.54
C MET A 334 0.20 -11.07 -14.06
N ARG A 335 1.03 -11.67 -14.92
CA ARG A 335 1.91 -12.77 -14.54
C ARG A 335 2.97 -12.34 -13.51
N GLN A 336 3.56 -11.14 -13.66
CA GLN A 336 4.43 -10.57 -12.65
C GLN A 336 3.71 -10.46 -11.29
N LEU A 337 2.51 -9.88 -11.26
CA LEU A 337 1.72 -9.76 -10.04
C LEU A 337 1.48 -11.12 -9.38
N ASN A 338 1.00 -12.08 -10.15
CA ASN A 338 0.65 -13.40 -9.64
C ASN A 338 1.85 -14.17 -9.08
N GLN A 339 3.03 -13.99 -9.68
CA GLN A 339 4.23 -14.72 -9.27
C GLN A 339 4.98 -14.04 -8.13
N THR A 340 4.99 -12.69 -8.09
CA THR A 340 5.85 -11.93 -7.16
C THR A 340 5.11 -11.16 -6.10
N GLY A 341 3.78 -11.07 -6.18
CA GLY A 341 2.97 -10.21 -5.33
C GLY A 341 3.23 -8.71 -5.54
N TRP A 342 3.98 -8.34 -6.59
CA TRP A 342 4.30 -6.95 -6.86
C TRP A 342 4.17 -6.63 -8.35
N MET A 343 3.79 -5.40 -8.65
CA MET A 343 3.68 -4.90 -10.02
C MET A 343 4.21 -3.48 -10.11
N HIS A 344 5.00 -3.21 -11.15
CA HIS A 344 5.48 -1.87 -11.47
C HIS A 344 4.33 -0.87 -11.68
N ASN A 345 4.45 0.37 -11.15
CA ASN A 345 3.35 1.36 -11.18
C ASN A 345 2.79 1.62 -12.59
N ARG A 346 3.65 1.77 -13.60
CA ARG A 346 3.19 1.98 -14.99
C ARG A 346 2.28 0.86 -15.47
N LEU A 347 2.59 -0.37 -15.08
CA LEU A 347 1.82 -1.55 -15.46
C LEU A 347 0.48 -1.61 -14.74
N ARG A 348 0.41 -1.22 -13.44
CA ARG A 348 -0.88 -1.11 -12.72
C ARG A 348 -1.85 -0.20 -13.46
N MET A 349 -1.38 0.93 -13.98
CA MET A 349 -2.21 1.85 -14.77
C MET A 349 -2.68 1.22 -16.09
N ILE A 350 -1.81 0.48 -16.77
CA ILE A 350 -2.12 -0.16 -18.07
C ILE A 350 -3.17 -1.24 -17.88
N VAL A 351 -2.96 -2.17 -16.92
CA VAL A 351 -3.88 -3.30 -16.72
C VAL A 351 -5.21 -2.87 -16.13
N ALA A 352 -5.23 -1.82 -15.29
CA ALA A 352 -6.47 -1.27 -14.76
C ALA A 352 -7.27 -0.53 -15.86
N SER A 353 -6.59 0.23 -16.72
CA SER A 353 -7.23 0.82 -17.91
C SER A 353 -7.78 -0.25 -18.84
N PHE A 354 -7.06 -1.34 -19.07
CA PHE A 354 -7.51 -2.45 -19.92
C PHE A 354 -8.77 -3.10 -19.34
N LEU A 355 -8.77 -3.45 -18.04
CA LEU A 355 -9.93 -4.05 -17.39
C LEU A 355 -11.18 -3.16 -17.50
N THR A 356 -11.04 -1.87 -17.21
CA THR A 356 -12.19 -0.96 -17.09
C THR A 356 -12.63 -0.36 -18.41
N LYS A 357 -11.76 -0.27 -19.41
CA LYS A 357 -12.01 0.46 -20.66
C LYS A 357 -11.93 -0.37 -21.95
N ASP A 358 -11.32 -1.55 -21.88
CA ASP A 358 -11.33 -2.51 -22.99
C ASP A 358 -12.23 -3.71 -22.69
N LEU A 359 -12.31 -4.14 -21.42
CA LEU A 359 -13.23 -5.22 -21.00
C LEU A 359 -14.52 -4.68 -20.35
N HIS A 360 -14.58 -3.38 -20.05
CA HIS A 360 -15.71 -2.70 -19.37
C HIS A 360 -16.10 -3.33 -18.03
N ILE A 361 -15.19 -4.08 -17.40
CA ILE A 361 -15.43 -4.75 -16.12
C ILE A 361 -15.32 -3.73 -14.97
N ASP A 362 -16.19 -3.90 -13.98
CA ASP A 362 -16.22 -3.04 -12.78
C ASP A 362 -14.84 -2.99 -12.13
N TRP A 363 -14.35 -1.78 -11.91
CA TRP A 363 -13.04 -1.53 -11.30
C TRP A 363 -12.89 -2.16 -9.90
N ARG A 364 -14.00 -2.39 -9.18
CA ARG A 364 -14.00 -3.01 -7.85
C ARG A 364 -13.49 -4.44 -7.89
N TRP A 365 -13.79 -5.19 -8.94
CA TRP A 365 -13.25 -6.54 -9.14
C TRP A 365 -11.73 -6.54 -9.26
N GLY A 366 -11.19 -5.57 -10.01
CA GLY A 366 -9.75 -5.43 -10.14
C GLY A 366 -9.08 -4.95 -8.85
N GLU A 367 -9.70 -4.00 -8.13
CA GLU A 367 -9.25 -3.51 -6.84
C GLU A 367 -9.14 -4.64 -5.82
N GLU A 368 -10.18 -5.45 -5.68
CA GLU A 368 -10.23 -6.61 -4.79
C GLU A 368 -9.17 -7.65 -5.16
N TYR A 369 -9.06 -7.98 -6.45
CA TYR A 369 -8.03 -8.90 -6.92
C TYR A 369 -6.61 -8.39 -6.60
N PHE A 370 -6.35 -7.12 -6.80
CA PHE A 370 -5.07 -6.52 -6.44
C PHE A 370 -4.79 -6.63 -4.94
N MET A 371 -5.76 -6.29 -4.08
CA MET A 371 -5.59 -6.46 -2.63
C MET A 371 -5.26 -7.90 -2.26
N SER A 372 -5.86 -8.88 -2.94
CA SER A 372 -5.63 -10.31 -2.69
C SER A 372 -4.26 -10.83 -3.17
N LYS A 373 -3.52 -10.03 -3.96
CA LYS A 373 -2.22 -10.42 -4.53
C LYS A 373 -1.06 -9.54 -4.08
N LEU A 374 -1.30 -8.26 -3.81
CA LEU A 374 -0.24 -7.29 -3.59
C LEU A 374 0.43 -7.44 -2.21
N VAL A 375 1.71 -7.71 -2.19
CA VAL A 375 2.56 -7.65 -0.98
C VAL A 375 2.61 -6.23 -0.40
N ASP A 376 2.41 -5.21 -1.25
CA ASP A 376 2.33 -3.80 -0.87
C ASP A 376 0.88 -3.28 -0.79
N GLY A 377 -0.10 -4.17 -0.55
CA GLY A 377 -1.51 -3.81 -0.43
C GLY A 377 -1.74 -2.73 0.63
N ASP A 378 -2.11 -1.53 0.17
CA ASP A 378 -2.55 -0.38 0.98
C ASP A 378 -3.87 0.10 0.39
N PHE A 379 -4.94 0.09 1.17
CA PHE A 379 -6.29 0.37 0.66
C PHE A 379 -6.37 1.76 0.00
N ALA A 380 -5.83 2.79 0.64
CA ALA A 380 -5.90 4.16 0.11
C ALA A 380 -5.23 4.29 -1.26
N ALA A 381 -4.02 3.74 -1.40
CA ALA A 381 -3.26 3.80 -2.65
C ALA A 381 -3.91 2.93 -3.74
N ASN A 382 -4.40 1.73 -3.37
CA ASN A 382 -5.05 0.81 -4.31
C ASN A 382 -6.38 1.38 -4.83
N ASN A 383 -7.28 1.79 -3.93
CA ASN A 383 -8.57 2.42 -4.28
C ASN A 383 -8.37 3.68 -5.13
N GLY A 384 -7.46 4.58 -4.69
CA GLY A 384 -7.15 5.80 -5.42
C GLY A 384 -6.62 5.52 -6.82
N GLY A 385 -5.70 4.55 -6.98
CA GLY A 385 -5.12 4.16 -8.26
C GLY A 385 -6.15 3.51 -9.22
N TRP A 386 -7.01 2.64 -8.71
CA TRP A 386 -8.08 2.01 -9.49
C TRP A 386 -9.11 3.03 -9.98
N GLN A 387 -9.62 3.87 -9.10
CA GLN A 387 -10.58 4.91 -9.47
C GLN A 387 -9.95 5.99 -10.39
N TRP A 388 -8.65 6.30 -10.21
CA TRP A 388 -7.93 7.17 -11.14
C TRP A 388 -7.92 6.58 -12.57
N SER A 389 -7.59 5.30 -12.71
CA SER A 389 -7.55 4.59 -14.00
C SER A 389 -8.94 4.42 -14.61
N ALA A 390 -9.95 4.11 -13.79
CA ALA A 390 -11.35 3.99 -14.19
C ALA A 390 -12.01 5.35 -14.54
N SER A 391 -11.34 6.47 -14.26
CA SER A 391 -11.90 7.83 -14.42
C SER A 391 -13.09 8.13 -13.52
N THR A 392 -13.18 7.47 -12.39
CA THR A 392 -14.25 7.61 -11.39
C THR A 392 -13.75 8.24 -10.08
N GLY A 393 -12.44 8.47 -9.98
CA GLY A 393 -11.75 8.90 -8.77
C GLY A 393 -11.52 10.40 -8.67
N CYS A 394 -10.95 10.75 -7.51
CA CYS A 394 -10.43 12.07 -7.24
C CYS A 394 -9.19 12.34 -8.11
N ASP A 395 -9.16 13.48 -8.80
CA ASP A 395 -8.14 13.82 -9.79
C ASP A 395 -7.97 12.75 -10.89
N GLY A 396 -9.05 12.02 -11.15
CA GLY A 396 -9.05 10.88 -12.06
C GLY A 396 -8.67 11.25 -13.49
N GLN A 397 -8.09 10.29 -14.20
CA GLN A 397 -7.78 10.46 -15.61
C GLN A 397 -9.05 10.80 -16.41
N PRO A 398 -9.01 11.75 -17.36
CA PRO A 398 -10.15 11.99 -18.23
C PRO A 398 -10.60 10.70 -18.93
N TYR A 399 -11.89 10.42 -18.95
CA TYR A 399 -12.43 9.15 -19.47
C TYR A 399 -12.08 8.89 -20.95
N PHE A 400 -11.86 9.93 -21.75
CA PHE A 400 -11.46 9.81 -23.16
C PHE A 400 -9.97 9.46 -23.35
N ARG A 401 -9.14 9.51 -22.30
CA ARG A 401 -7.77 9.00 -22.31
C ARG A 401 -7.79 7.51 -22.01
N ILE A 402 -7.85 6.71 -23.04
CA ILE A 402 -7.85 5.25 -23.00
C ILE A 402 -6.46 4.78 -23.43
N PHE A 403 -5.80 3.99 -22.59
CA PHE A 403 -4.47 3.48 -22.92
C PHE A 403 -4.58 2.38 -23.98
N ASN A 404 -3.92 2.57 -25.11
CA ASN A 404 -3.76 1.50 -26.09
C ASN A 404 -2.64 0.57 -25.62
N PRO A 405 -2.90 -0.72 -25.30
CA PRO A 405 -1.90 -1.63 -24.76
C PRO A 405 -0.68 -1.81 -25.67
N ILE A 406 -0.88 -1.82 -26.99
CA ILE A 406 0.21 -1.93 -27.97
C ILE A 406 1.13 -0.70 -27.87
N SER A 407 0.56 0.50 -27.97
CA SER A 407 1.35 1.74 -27.89
C SER A 407 2.03 1.92 -26.53
N GLN A 408 1.40 1.46 -25.43
CA GLN A 408 2.05 1.47 -24.12
C GLN A 408 3.25 0.51 -24.08
N GLY A 409 3.12 -0.69 -24.62
CA GLY A 409 4.22 -1.64 -24.75
C GLY A 409 5.35 -1.09 -25.61
N GLU A 410 5.05 -0.58 -26.82
CA GLU A 410 6.04 0.03 -27.73
C GLU A 410 6.78 1.20 -27.08
N LYS A 411 6.12 1.96 -26.20
CA LYS A 411 6.71 3.13 -25.54
C LYS A 411 7.56 2.77 -24.33
N PHE A 412 7.12 1.84 -23.47
CA PHE A 412 7.72 1.60 -22.17
C PHE A 412 8.52 0.29 -22.08
N ASP A 413 8.46 -0.55 -23.11
CA ASP A 413 9.23 -1.79 -23.26
C ASP A 413 9.56 -2.04 -24.74
N SER A 414 10.15 -1.02 -25.41
CA SER A 414 10.37 -0.99 -26.88
C SER A 414 11.04 -2.24 -27.44
N ASP A 415 11.99 -2.78 -26.69
CA ASP A 415 12.75 -3.97 -27.09
C ASP A 415 12.08 -5.27 -26.63
N GLY A 416 10.95 -5.18 -25.91
CA GLY A 416 10.21 -6.31 -25.40
C GLY A 416 10.95 -7.13 -24.34
N GLN A 417 11.86 -6.51 -23.57
CA GLN A 417 12.62 -7.22 -22.52
C GLN A 417 11.69 -7.68 -21.41
N PHE A 418 10.83 -6.79 -20.94
CA PHE A 418 9.85 -7.10 -19.89
C PHE A 418 8.86 -8.16 -20.35
N VAL A 419 8.22 -7.95 -21.50
CA VAL A 419 7.20 -8.92 -21.98
C VAL A 419 7.79 -10.29 -22.30
N ARG A 420 9.01 -10.38 -22.83
CA ARG A 420 9.65 -11.69 -23.09
C ARG A 420 10.07 -12.42 -21.81
N HIS A 421 10.33 -11.67 -20.73
CA HIS A 421 10.65 -12.28 -19.45
C HIS A 421 9.42 -12.97 -18.84
N TRP A 422 8.25 -12.30 -18.90
CA TRP A 422 7.03 -12.80 -18.26
C TRP A 422 6.12 -13.61 -19.19
N VAL A 423 6.32 -13.51 -20.50
CA VAL A 423 5.58 -14.23 -21.54
C VAL A 423 6.58 -14.97 -22.44
N PRO A 424 7.16 -16.07 -21.96
CA PRO A 424 8.21 -16.80 -22.69
C PRO A 424 7.75 -17.33 -24.06
N GLU A 425 6.44 -17.52 -24.25
CA GLU A 425 5.83 -17.96 -25.51
C GLU A 425 6.13 -17.03 -26.69
N ILE A 426 6.37 -15.73 -26.43
CA ILE A 426 6.70 -14.75 -27.47
C ILE A 426 8.20 -14.44 -27.57
N LYS A 427 9.07 -15.23 -26.93
CA LYS A 427 10.52 -14.98 -26.89
C LYS A 427 11.16 -14.90 -28.27
N SER A 428 10.69 -15.67 -29.22
CA SER A 428 11.19 -15.72 -30.59
C SER A 428 10.63 -14.64 -31.53
N VAL A 429 9.63 -13.89 -31.07
CA VAL A 429 8.98 -12.85 -31.89
C VAL A 429 9.93 -11.68 -32.13
N PRO A 430 10.14 -11.23 -33.39
CA PRO A 430 10.97 -10.05 -33.64
C PRO A 430 10.49 -8.79 -32.96
N ASN A 431 11.40 -7.86 -32.56
CA ASN A 431 11.07 -6.65 -31.81
C ASN A 431 9.92 -5.84 -32.42
N LYS A 432 9.88 -5.73 -33.76
CA LYS A 432 8.82 -5.03 -34.49
C LYS A 432 7.40 -5.52 -34.17
N PHE A 433 7.27 -6.80 -33.79
CA PHE A 433 5.98 -7.46 -33.60
C PHE A 433 5.73 -7.86 -32.14
N VAL A 434 6.69 -7.65 -31.24
CA VAL A 434 6.63 -8.18 -29.87
C VAL A 434 5.41 -7.71 -29.08
N HIS A 435 4.90 -6.51 -29.33
CA HIS A 435 3.69 -5.98 -28.69
C HIS A 435 2.39 -6.23 -29.47
N LYS A 436 2.50 -6.83 -30.66
CA LYS A 436 1.39 -7.23 -31.54
C LYS A 436 1.72 -8.52 -32.30
N PRO A 437 2.04 -9.61 -31.57
CA PRO A 437 2.59 -10.83 -32.16
C PRO A 437 1.68 -11.48 -33.19
N TRP A 438 0.37 -11.29 -33.11
CA TRP A 438 -0.62 -11.79 -34.08
C TRP A 438 -0.50 -11.19 -35.48
N THR A 439 0.32 -10.16 -35.66
CA THR A 439 0.63 -9.56 -36.97
C THR A 439 1.91 -10.12 -37.61
N TRP A 440 2.62 -11.00 -36.89
CA TRP A 440 3.81 -11.67 -37.38
C TRP A 440 3.45 -12.97 -38.11
N GLU A 441 4.09 -13.22 -39.26
CA GLU A 441 3.83 -14.40 -40.09
C GLU A 441 4.02 -15.71 -39.31
N GLY A 442 4.99 -15.76 -38.37
CA GLY A 442 5.27 -16.91 -37.53
C GLY A 442 4.32 -17.09 -36.36
N PHE A 443 3.29 -16.26 -36.19
CA PHE A 443 2.39 -16.32 -35.02
C PHE A 443 1.72 -17.69 -34.84
N SER A 444 1.36 -18.36 -35.91
CA SER A 444 0.74 -19.71 -35.87
C SER A 444 1.61 -20.77 -35.22
N LEU A 445 2.91 -20.51 -35.05
CA LEU A 445 3.88 -21.42 -34.42
C LEU A 445 4.02 -21.17 -32.92
N LEU A 446 3.38 -20.13 -32.39
CA LEU A 446 3.44 -19.77 -31.00
C LEU A 446 2.28 -20.38 -30.20
N GLU A 447 2.57 -20.79 -28.98
CA GLU A 447 1.56 -21.16 -27.98
C GLU A 447 1.03 -19.91 -27.27
N TYR A 448 0.70 -18.86 -28.01
CA TYR A 448 0.21 -17.61 -27.49
C TYR A 448 -1.15 -17.22 -28.09
N HIS A 449 -1.99 -16.59 -27.29
CA HIS A 449 -3.36 -16.27 -27.66
C HIS A 449 -3.47 -15.06 -28.60
N LYS A 450 -4.48 -15.06 -29.47
CA LYS A 450 -4.90 -13.83 -30.17
C LYS A 450 -5.53 -12.88 -29.17
N PRO A 451 -5.53 -11.55 -29.43
CA PRO A 451 -6.25 -10.60 -28.62
C PRO A 451 -7.71 -11.00 -28.43
N MET A 452 -8.16 -11.00 -27.15
CA MET A 452 -9.54 -11.35 -26.80
C MET A 452 -10.55 -10.29 -27.22
N VAL A 453 -10.10 -9.04 -27.40
CA VAL A 453 -10.92 -7.89 -27.86
C VAL A 453 -10.14 -7.05 -28.86
N ASP A 454 -10.85 -6.27 -29.69
CA ASP A 454 -10.25 -5.24 -30.54
C ASP A 454 -10.28 -3.90 -29.81
N HIS A 455 -9.12 -3.41 -29.37
CA HIS A 455 -8.97 -2.15 -28.65
C HIS A 455 -9.68 -0.97 -29.33
N LYS A 456 -9.67 -0.90 -30.67
CA LYS A 456 -10.30 0.20 -31.41
C LYS A 456 -11.82 0.17 -31.25
N VAL A 457 -12.42 -1.02 -31.29
CA VAL A 457 -13.86 -1.23 -31.10
C VAL A 457 -14.24 -0.88 -29.66
N GLU A 458 -13.48 -1.45 -28.69
CA GLU A 458 -13.79 -1.28 -27.26
C GLU A 458 -13.63 0.19 -26.82
N ARG A 459 -12.66 0.89 -27.39
CA ARG A 459 -12.50 2.34 -27.17
C ARG A 459 -13.76 3.14 -27.53
N GLU A 460 -14.41 2.84 -28.66
CA GLU A 460 -15.64 3.54 -29.08
C GLU A 460 -16.82 3.18 -28.15
N ILE A 461 -16.89 1.94 -27.66
CA ILE A 461 -17.89 1.52 -26.68
C ILE A 461 -17.69 2.28 -25.37
N THR A 462 -16.47 2.33 -24.84
CA THR A 462 -16.13 3.08 -23.61
C THR A 462 -16.54 4.54 -23.71
N LEU A 463 -16.22 5.22 -24.83
CA LEU A 463 -16.59 6.62 -25.00
C LEU A 463 -18.10 6.84 -24.92
N ARG A 464 -18.91 5.91 -25.48
CA ARG A 464 -20.37 5.97 -25.40
C ARG A 464 -20.87 5.70 -23.97
N LEU A 465 -20.37 4.66 -23.29
CA LEU A 465 -20.77 4.32 -21.92
C LEU A 465 -20.54 5.49 -20.95
N PHE A 466 -19.35 6.06 -20.98
CA PHE A 466 -19.01 7.17 -20.08
C PHE A 466 -19.76 8.48 -20.44
N LYS A 467 -20.04 8.71 -21.72
CA LYS A 467 -20.85 9.85 -22.13
C LYS A 467 -22.28 9.72 -21.60
N SER A 468 -22.92 8.58 -21.83
CA SER A 468 -24.29 8.31 -21.35
C SER A 468 -24.42 8.39 -19.83
N ALA A 469 -23.39 7.94 -19.08
CA ALA A 469 -23.42 8.02 -17.62
C ALA A 469 -23.36 9.46 -17.09
N LYS A 470 -22.79 10.39 -17.86
CA LYS A 470 -22.72 11.82 -17.50
C LYS A 470 -23.99 12.62 -17.81
N GLU A 471 -24.75 12.16 -18.78
CA GLU A 471 -26.05 12.72 -19.12
C GLU A 471 -27.14 12.25 -18.15
#